data_7e49e62ce290d649fbd2bb7fa5da51bd
#
_entry.id   7e49e62ce290d649fbd2bb7fa5da51bd
#
_cell.length_a   1.000
_cell.length_b   1.000
_cell.length_c   1.000
_cell.angle_alpha   90.00
_cell.angle_beta   90.00
_cell.angle_gamma   90.00
#
_symmetry.space_group_name_H-M   'P 1'
#
loop_
_entity.id
_entity.type
_entity.pdbx_description
1 polymer ?
#
loop_
_entity_poly.entity_id
_entity_poly.type
_entity_poly.pdbx_seq_one_letter_code
_entity_poly.pdbx_strand_id
1 'polypeptide(L)'
;MTKSLPVTLYVYAYFSQYASPGEAPQYMARMYETTDSNYVLVDTYARELEFEVPENVAEYTPARLAAFAAKKTAIQLAAAEDIKEIDDQVQKLLSIEYEPA
;
A
#
# COMPACT_ATOMS: atom_id res chain seq x y z
N MET A 1 10.93 27.87 0.50
CA MET A 1 10.28 28.09 1.81
C MET A 1 10.35 26.82 2.64
N THR A 2 10.84 26.93 3.85
CA THR A 2 10.94 25.78 4.77
C THR A 2 9.63 25.59 5.51
N LYS A 3 9.16 24.37 5.58
CA LYS A 3 8.01 23.95 6.37
C LYS A 3 8.41 22.89 7.38
N SER A 4 7.66 22.78 8.47
CA SER A 4 7.84 21.71 9.43
C SER A 4 6.54 20.99 9.71
N LEU A 5 6.62 19.68 10.00
CA LEU A 5 5.51 18.86 10.38
C LEU A 5 5.87 18.07 11.63
N PRO A 6 4.98 18.04 12.65
CA PRO A 6 5.15 17.15 13.76
C PRO A 6 4.88 15.71 13.32
N VAL A 7 5.78 14.80 13.67
CA VAL A 7 5.64 13.37 13.36
C VAL A 7 5.82 12.59 14.64
N THR A 8 4.89 11.69 14.92
CA THR A 8 5.01 10.73 16.00
C THR A 8 5.06 9.34 15.40
N LEU A 9 6.09 8.58 15.77
CA LEU A 9 6.26 7.20 15.37
C LEU A 9 6.04 6.30 16.58
N TYR A 10 5.26 5.26 16.39
CA TYR A 10 4.99 4.23 17.38
C TYR A 10 5.75 2.98 16.96
N VAL A 11 6.69 2.55 17.79
CA VAL A 11 7.48 1.36 17.53
C VAL A 11 6.81 0.17 18.18
N TYR A 12 6.47 -0.82 17.38
CA TYR A 12 5.76 -2.02 17.82
C TYR A 12 6.62 -3.27 17.60
N ALA A 13 6.49 -4.18 18.55
CA ALA A 13 6.89 -5.57 18.34
C ALA A 13 5.66 -6.34 17.86
N TYR A 14 5.76 -6.92 16.67
CA TYR A 14 4.69 -7.72 16.08
C TYR A 14 4.93 -9.19 16.32
N PHE A 15 3.93 -9.87 16.86
CA PHE A 15 3.90 -11.31 17.05
C PHE A 15 2.80 -11.91 16.19
N SER A 16 3.16 -12.84 15.31
CA SER A 16 2.17 -13.59 14.56
C SER A 16 1.26 -14.37 15.53
N GLN A 17 -0.01 -14.52 15.20
CA GLN A 17 -0.93 -15.35 15.99
C GLN A 17 -0.49 -16.82 16.05
N TYR A 18 0.39 -17.24 15.16
CA TYR A 18 0.96 -18.60 15.11
C TYR A 18 2.35 -18.67 15.72
N ALA A 19 2.86 -17.58 16.28
CA ALA A 19 4.20 -17.55 16.86
C ALA A 19 4.30 -18.43 18.10
N SER A 20 5.41 -19.15 18.22
CA SER A 20 5.73 -19.89 19.44
C SER A 20 6.12 -18.92 20.57
N PRO A 21 5.90 -19.27 21.87
CA PRO A 21 6.16 -18.35 22.97
C PRO A 21 7.58 -17.78 23.05
N GLY A 22 8.59 -18.50 22.53
CA GLY A 22 9.98 -18.03 22.51
C GLY A 22 10.42 -17.41 21.20
N GLU A 23 9.52 -17.24 20.25
CA GLU A 23 9.86 -16.70 18.93
C GLU A 23 10.07 -15.19 18.98
N ALA A 24 11.12 -14.73 18.30
CA ALA A 24 11.43 -13.31 18.25
C ALA A 24 10.38 -12.54 17.42
N PRO A 25 9.94 -11.36 17.87
CA PRO A 25 9.01 -10.54 17.12
C PRO A 25 9.67 -9.82 15.94
N GLN A 26 8.85 -9.31 15.04
CA GLN A 26 9.30 -8.33 14.05
C GLN A 26 9.06 -6.94 14.60
N TYR A 27 10.04 -6.04 14.45
CA TYR A 27 9.90 -4.66 14.88
C TYR A 27 9.52 -3.77 13.72
N MET A 28 8.60 -2.85 13.96
CA MET A 28 8.15 -1.90 12.94
C MET A 28 7.76 -0.57 13.56
N ALA A 29 7.89 0.50 12.77
CA ALA A 29 7.44 1.82 13.16
C ALA A 29 6.18 2.18 12.36
N ARG A 30 5.19 2.73 13.03
CA ARG A 30 3.92 3.15 12.43
C ARG A 30 3.60 4.57 12.85
N MET A 31 2.87 5.28 12.01
CA MET A 31 2.42 6.65 12.30
C MET A 31 1.12 6.69 13.12
N TYR A 32 0.50 5.55 13.35
CA TYR A 32 -0.78 5.43 14.06
C TYR A 32 -0.68 4.40 15.17
N GLU A 33 -1.40 4.64 16.26
CA GLU A 33 -1.57 3.65 17.30
C GLU A 33 -2.49 2.52 16.84
N THR A 34 -2.20 1.32 17.27
CA THR A 34 -3.06 0.16 17.05
C THR A 34 -3.44 -0.49 18.39
N THR A 35 -4.67 -1.00 18.44
CA THR A 35 -5.18 -1.75 19.59
C THR A 35 -5.15 -3.26 19.35
N ASP A 36 -4.63 -3.70 18.19
CA ASP A 36 -4.51 -5.11 17.85
C ASP A 36 -3.57 -5.80 18.84
N SER A 37 -4.01 -6.93 19.41
CA SER A 37 -3.27 -7.68 20.42
C SER A 37 -1.98 -8.33 19.91
N ASN A 38 -1.80 -8.45 18.59
CA ASN A 38 -0.57 -8.95 17.98
C ASN A 38 0.57 -7.92 17.98
N TYR A 39 0.25 -6.67 18.33
CA TYR A 39 1.21 -5.56 18.37
C TYR A 39 1.40 -5.08 19.79
N VAL A 40 2.65 -5.07 20.23
CA VAL A 40 3.02 -4.56 21.57
C VAL A 40 3.81 -3.27 21.38
N LEU A 41 3.36 -2.20 22.00
CA LEU A 41 4.05 -0.92 21.93
C LEU A 41 5.37 -1.00 22.72
N VAL A 42 6.47 -0.75 22.04
CA VAL A 42 7.83 -0.79 22.61
C VAL A 42 8.30 0.61 22.97
N ASP A 43 8.09 1.58 22.07
CA ASP A 43 8.56 2.94 22.25
C ASP A 43 7.74 3.91 21.42
N THR A 44 7.81 5.19 21.78
CA THR A 44 7.18 6.28 21.04
C THR A 44 8.24 7.34 20.76
N TYR A 45 8.31 7.78 19.53
CA TYR A 45 9.29 8.75 19.06
C TYR A 45 8.57 9.94 18.42
N ALA A 46 8.72 11.12 19.02
CA ALA A 46 8.12 12.35 18.50
C ALA A 46 9.21 13.27 17.98
N ARG A 47 9.02 13.80 16.77
CA ARG A 47 9.98 14.66 16.11
C ARG A 47 9.28 15.64 15.18
N GLU A 48 9.84 16.85 15.03
CA GLU A 48 9.50 17.74 13.93
C GLU A 48 10.40 17.49 12.74
N LEU A 49 9.79 17.32 11.57
CA LEU A 49 10.50 17.19 10.30
C LEU A 49 10.47 18.52 9.58
N GLU A 50 11.63 19.03 9.23
CA GLU A 50 11.78 20.22 8.38
C GLU A 50 12.05 19.82 6.95
N PHE A 51 11.43 20.52 6.00
CA PHE A 51 11.60 20.26 4.58
C PHE A 51 11.34 21.51 3.76
N GLU A 52 11.96 21.54 2.58
CA GLU A 52 11.76 22.62 1.63
C GLU A 52 10.54 22.38 0.75
N VAL A 53 9.77 23.43 0.52
CA VAL A 53 8.62 23.40 -0.38
C VAL A 53 8.75 24.51 -1.43
N PRO A 54 8.20 24.30 -2.64
CA PRO A 54 8.13 25.34 -3.65
C PRO A 54 7.32 26.54 -3.16
N GLU A 55 7.67 27.73 -3.60
CA GLU A 55 6.92 28.95 -3.29
C GLU A 55 5.58 29.01 -4.01
N ASN A 56 5.48 28.36 -5.18
CA ASN A 56 4.28 28.33 -5.98
C ASN A 56 3.76 26.90 -6.12
N VAL A 57 2.49 26.69 -5.79
CA VAL A 57 1.81 25.39 -5.91
C VAL A 57 1.88 24.82 -7.33
N ALA A 58 1.93 25.69 -8.35
CA ALA A 58 2.06 25.27 -9.74
C ALA A 58 3.35 24.49 -10.04
N GLU A 59 4.38 24.63 -9.22
CA GLU A 59 5.62 23.86 -9.35
C GLU A 59 5.43 22.36 -9.10
N TYR A 60 4.34 21.96 -8.44
CA TYR A 60 3.97 20.55 -8.27
C TYR A 60 3.27 19.96 -9.50
N THR A 61 2.85 20.78 -10.46
CA THR A 61 2.02 20.31 -11.58
C THR A 61 2.66 19.18 -12.39
N PRO A 62 3.95 19.23 -12.76
CA PRO A 62 4.56 18.12 -13.50
C PRO A 62 4.51 16.79 -12.75
N ALA A 63 4.78 16.81 -11.44
CA ALA A 63 4.72 15.62 -10.60
C ALA A 63 3.30 15.10 -10.45
N ARG A 64 2.31 15.99 -10.31
CA ARG A 64 0.89 15.63 -10.24
C ARG A 64 0.40 15.00 -11.53
N LEU A 65 0.78 15.56 -12.67
CA LEU A 65 0.45 14.99 -13.98
C LEU A 65 1.07 13.60 -14.17
N ALA A 66 2.32 13.43 -13.77
CA ALA A 66 2.97 12.12 -13.80
C ALA A 66 2.27 11.09 -12.92
N ALA A 67 1.83 11.48 -11.72
CA ALA A 67 1.10 10.61 -10.82
C ALA A 67 -0.26 10.18 -11.40
N PHE A 68 -0.99 11.10 -12.03
CA PHE A 68 -2.25 10.78 -12.70
C PHE A 68 -2.04 9.87 -13.91
N ALA A 69 -0.98 10.09 -14.70
CA ALA A 69 -0.64 9.23 -15.82
C ALA A 69 -0.32 7.80 -15.36
N ALA A 70 0.44 7.65 -14.29
CA ALA A 70 0.74 6.34 -13.69
C ALA A 70 -0.52 5.63 -13.20
N LYS A 71 -1.42 6.37 -12.54
CA LYS A 71 -2.70 5.83 -12.06
C LYS A 71 -3.58 5.36 -13.21
N LYS A 72 -3.66 6.15 -14.28
CA LYS A 72 -4.41 5.80 -15.49
C LYS A 72 -3.87 4.50 -16.11
N THR A 73 -2.55 4.37 -16.24
CA THR A 73 -1.91 3.17 -16.76
C THR A 73 -2.23 1.95 -15.89
N ALA A 74 -2.16 2.08 -14.56
CA ALA A 74 -2.48 1.00 -13.64
C ALA A 74 -3.94 0.52 -13.80
N ILE A 75 -4.88 1.45 -13.94
CA ILE A 75 -6.30 1.13 -14.17
C ILE A 75 -6.48 0.39 -15.50
N GLN A 76 -5.82 0.86 -16.56
CA GLN A 76 -5.90 0.23 -17.88
C GLN A 76 -5.36 -1.19 -17.87
N LEU A 77 -4.24 -1.44 -17.18
CA LEU A 77 -3.66 -2.78 -17.04
C LEU A 77 -4.57 -3.71 -16.24
N ALA A 78 -5.13 -3.25 -15.14
CA ALA A 78 -6.06 -4.04 -14.33
C ALA A 78 -7.31 -4.41 -15.13
N ALA A 79 -7.87 -3.46 -15.89
CA ALA A 79 -9.02 -3.72 -16.76
C ALA A 79 -8.70 -4.73 -17.84
N ALA A 80 -7.53 -4.64 -18.46
CA ALA A 80 -7.11 -5.59 -19.48
C ALA A 80 -6.96 -7.02 -18.92
N GLU A 81 -6.43 -7.17 -17.71
CA GLU A 81 -6.33 -8.46 -17.04
C GLU A 81 -7.71 -9.06 -16.73
N ASP A 82 -8.63 -8.24 -16.24
CA ASP A 82 -9.99 -8.67 -15.95
C ASP A 82 -10.74 -9.13 -17.20
N ILE A 83 -10.58 -8.39 -18.30
CA ILE A 83 -11.16 -8.77 -19.59
C ILE A 83 -10.59 -10.08 -20.09
N LYS A 84 -9.28 -10.27 -20.00
CA LYS A 84 -8.62 -11.50 -20.37
C LYS A 84 -9.15 -12.70 -19.59
N GLU A 85 -9.34 -12.54 -18.27
CA GLU A 85 -9.88 -13.61 -17.43
C GLU A 85 -11.29 -14.00 -17.85
N ILE A 86 -12.14 -13.02 -18.17
CA ILE A 86 -13.49 -13.29 -18.67
C ILE A 86 -13.46 -13.99 -20.00
N ASP A 87 -12.61 -13.56 -20.93
CA ASP A 87 -12.44 -14.20 -22.24
C ASP A 87 -11.97 -15.65 -22.09
N ASP A 88 -11.06 -15.92 -21.17
CA ASP A 88 -10.60 -17.28 -20.90
C ASP A 88 -11.73 -18.18 -20.39
N GLN A 89 -12.60 -17.65 -19.53
CA GLN A 89 -13.78 -18.36 -19.04
C GLN A 89 -14.78 -18.66 -20.17
N VAL A 90 -15.00 -17.69 -21.05
CA VAL A 90 -15.86 -17.87 -22.22
C VAL A 90 -15.33 -18.99 -23.12
N GLN A 91 -14.02 -19.00 -23.37
CA GLN A 91 -13.39 -20.04 -24.18
C GLN A 91 -13.53 -21.42 -23.57
N LYS A 92 -13.40 -21.54 -22.25
CA LYS A 92 -13.61 -22.81 -21.54
C LYS A 92 -15.04 -23.34 -21.70
N LEU A 93 -16.02 -22.46 -21.58
CA LEU A 93 -17.43 -22.84 -21.76
C LEU A 93 -17.73 -23.28 -23.18
N LEU A 94 -17.19 -22.58 -24.17
CA LEU A 94 -17.36 -22.97 -25.57
C LEU A 94 -16.71 -24.32 -25.88
N SER A 95 -15.56 -24.60 -25.28
CA SER A 95 -14.91 -25.91 -25.44
C SER A 95 -15.75 -27.05 -24.92
N ILE A 96 -16.45 -26.86 -23.79
CA ILE A 96 -17.33 -27.88 -23.22
C ILE A 96 -18.54 -28.14 -24.13
N GLU A 97 -19.13 -27.10 -24.71
CA GLU A 97 -20.28 -27.22 -25.62
C GLU A 97 -19.94 -28.00 -26.91
N TYR A 98 -18.72 -27.89 -27.39
CA TYR A 98 -18.28 -28.51 -28.63
C TYR A 98 -17.54 -29.86 -28.46
N GLU A 99 -17.35 -30.32 -27.21
CA GLU A 99 -16.78 -31.63 -26.97
C GLU A 99 -17.80 -32.73 -27.35
N PRO A 100 -17.39 -33.72 -28.15
CA PRO A 100 -18.26 -34.85 -28.42
C PRO A 100 -18.48 -35.66 -27.15
N ALA A 101 -19.71 -35.97 -26.90
CA ALA A 101 -20.14 -36.76 -25.74
C ALA A 101 -19.62 -38.20 -25.79
#